data_a456783b1838d78afd8d9532b69ccf82
#
_entry.id   a456783b1838d78afd8d9532b69ccf82
#
_cell.length_a   1.000
_cell.length_b   1.000
_cell.length_c   1.000
_cell.angle_alpha   90.00
_cell.angle_beta   90.00
_cell.angle_gamma   90.00
#
_symmetry.space_group_name_H-M   'P 1'
#
loop_
_entity.id
_entity.type
_entity.pdbx_description
1 polymer ?
#
loop_
_entity_poly.entity_id
_entity_poly.type
_entity_poly.pdbx_seq_one_letter_code
_entity_poly.pdbx_strand_id
1 'polypeptide(L)'
;MQHTDQIQALSEFLLEYATTLMGAGVHTNRAVRNISRIAAAYGYSADMTIFQRNITMSLICKDDETLRRTSVRKLKPLAFNLNLIQQLSELSWLPVDNNVSIAEMEQAFRSMVRTKRFSRWTDLLLVSVGNAAFCRLFNGDLWAMLTVFAATMLGFLAKQQLTRLKYNPLGVIILSAFTASMAAACAVLFQIGSTPQIALAASVLFLVPGVQMINGHILMGISRGIHSIMMIACIAIGLSATMLIVGVNSL
;
A
#
# COMPACT_ATOMS: atom_id res chain seq x y z
N MET A 1 21.38 31.53 13.61
CA MET A 1 21.24 30.31 14.42
C MET A 1 19.78 29.82 14.47
N GLN A 2 18.82 30.64 14.91
CA GLN A 2 17.40 30.22 15.01
C GLN A 2 16.79 29.67 13.69
N HIS A 3 17.02 30.30 12.54
CA HIS A 3 16.47 29.86 11.26
C HIS A 3 17.06 28.53 10.78
N THR A 4 18.33 28.25 11.07
CA THR A 4 18.98 26.98 10.69
C THR A 4 18.41 25.80 11.50
N ASP A 5 18.14 26.00 12.78
CA ASP A 5 17.56 24.99 13.66
C ASP A 5 16.10 24.75 13.30
N GLN A 6 15.35 25.77 12.92
CA GLN A 6 13.96 25.68 12.52
C GLN A 6 13.80 24.89 11.19
N ILE A 7 14.60 25.19 10.15
CA ILE A 7 14.54 24.46 8.88
C ILE A 7 14.94 23.00 9.08
N GLN A 8 15.87 22.72 10.01
CA GLN A 8 16.26 21.37 10.36
C GLN A 8 15.09 20.60 10.98
N ALA A 9 14.48 21.13 12.04
CA ALA A 9 13.35 20.51 12.71
C ALA A 9 12.17 20.28 11.75
N LEU A 10 11.82 21.28 10.95
CA LEU A 10 10.76 21.18 9.96
C LEU A 10 11.07 20.10 8.89
N SER A 11 12.31 20.04 8.40
CA SER A 11 12.75 19.04 7.42
C SER A 11 12.63 17.62 7.97
N GLU A 12 13.04 17.40 9.21
CA GLU A 12 12.97 16.08 9.86
C GLU A 12 11.51 15.65 10.08
N PHE A 13 10.67 16.57 10.57
CA PHE A 13 9.24 16.33 10.74
C PHE A 13 8.56 16.00 9.40
N LEU A 14 8.74 16.84 8.37
CA LEU A 14 8.10 16.63 7.07
C LEU A 14 8.53 15.32 6.40
N LEU A 15 9.81 14.93 6.55
CA LEU A 15 10.26 13.63 6.05
C LEU A 15 9.63 12.44 6.81
N GLU A 16 9.47 12.56 8.11
CA GLU A 16 8.79 11.53 8.90
C GLU A 16 7.30 11.44 8.54
N TYR A 17 6.65 12.57 8.41
CA TYR A 17 5.27 12.69 7.93
C TYR A 17 5.13 12.06 6.53
N ALA A 18 5.99 12.46 5.57
CA ALA A 18 6.00 11.95 4.21
C ALA A 18 6.15 10.43 4.15
N THR A 19 7.18 9.89 4.84
CA THR A 19 7.45 8.45 4.84
C THR A 19 6.35 7.65 5.51
N THR A 20 5.69 8.20 6.52
CA THR A 20 4.55 7.57 7.20
C THR A 20 3.31 7.57 6.32
N LEU A 21 2.99 8.71 5.71
CA LEU A 21 1.84 8.86 4.82
C LEU A 21 1.99 7.97 3.57
N MET A 22 3.19 7.95 2.97
CA MET A 22 3.50 7.07 1.83
C MET A 22 3.50 5.58 2.21
N GLY A 23 3.97 5.26 3.41
CA GLY A 23 3.90 3.90 3.99
C GLY A 23 2.47 3.45 4.27
N ALA A 24 1.54 4.37 4.54
CA ALA A 24 0.12 4.08 4.66
C ALA A 24 -0.58 3.83 3.30
N GLY A 25 0.09 4.04 2.17
CA GLY A 25 -0.44 3.75 0.84
C GLY A 25 -1.17 4.93 0.17
N VAL A 26 -0.90 6.16 0.61
CA VAL A 26 -1.49 7.36 0.00
C VAL A 26 -1.05 7.54 -1.45
N HIS A 27 -1.90 8.18 -2.22
CA HIS A 27 -1.58 8.63 -3.57
C HIS A 27 -0.47 9.70 -3.54
N THR A 28 0.55 9.56 -4.41
CA THR A 28 1.75 10.42 -4.43
C THR A 28 1.40 11.91 -4.47
N ASN A 29 0.48 12.34 -5.35
CA ASN A 29 0.09 13.75 -5.45
C ASN A 29 -0.55 14.29 -4.17
N ARG A 30 -1.28 13.45 -3.41
CA ARG A 30 -1.84 13.85 -2.11
C ARG A 30 -0.73 14.07 -1.10
N ALA A 31 0.30 13.21 -1.08
CA ALA A 31 1.45 13.39 -0.19
C ALA A 31 2.18 14.70 -0.50
N VAL A 32 2.47 14.97 -1.78
CA VAL A 32 3.12 16.21 -2.21
C VAL A 32 2.30 17.43 -1.79
N ARG A 33 0.99 17.45 -2.07
CA ARG A 33 0.11 18.58 -1.69
C ARG A 33 0.08 18.83 -0.18
N ASN A 34 -0.01 17.77 0.62
CA ASN A 34 -0.04 17.92 2.08
C ASN A 34 1.27 18.51 2.60
N ILE A 35 2.41 18.02 2.11
CA ILE A 35 3.73 18.48 2.51
C ILE A 35 3.97 19.94 2.09
N SER A 36 3.62 20.28 0.82
CA SER A 36 3.74 21.66 0.34
C SER A 36 2.87 22.62 1.15
N ARG A 37 1.67 22.17 1.58
CA ARG A 37 0.78 22.96 2.44
C ARG A 37 1.40 23.24 3.81
N ILE A 38 1.92 22.19 4.47
CA ILE A 38 2.58 22.34 5.77
C ILE A 38 3.81 23.26 5.63
N ALA A 39 4.69 23.01 4.65
CA ALA A 39 5.86 23.81 4.41
C ALA A 39 5.51 25.29 4.19
N ALA A 40 4.49 25.55 3.36
CA ALA A 40 4.03 26.91 3.04
C ALA A 40 3.51 27.67 4.27
N ALA A 41 2.84 27.00 5.21
CA ALA A 41 2.36 27.59 6.46
C ALA A 41 3.50 28.08 7.36
N TYR A 42 4.68 27.45 7.28
CA TYR A 42 5.87 27.85 8.01
C TYR A 42 6.83 28.76 7.21
N GLY A 43 6.41 29.25 6.03
CA GLY A 43 7.22 30.15 5.21
C GLY A 43 8.25 29.48 4.30
N TYR A 44 8.12 28.17 4.07
CA TYR A 44 9.03 27.40 3.20
C TYR A 44 8.33 26.89 1.95
N SER A 45 9.11 26.67 0.89
CA SER A 45 8.74 25.88 -0.29
C SER A 45 9.34 24.48 -0.15
N ALA A 46 8.56 23.44 -0.47
CA ALA A 46 9.00 22.07 -0.42
C ALA A 46 8.98 21.44 -1.82
N ASP A 47 10.15 21.04 -2.28
CA ASP A 47 10.33 20.26 -3.52
C ASP A 47 10.61 18.81 -3.16
N MET A 48 9.85 17.86 -3.73
CA MET A 48 9.91 16.48 -3.30
C MET A 48 9.91 15.51 -4.47
N THR A 49 10.90 14.59 -4.47
CA THR A 49 10.98 13.47 -5.38
C THR A 49 10.81 12.15 -4.63
N ILE A 50 9.88 11.33 -5.08
CA ILE A 50 9.54 10.05 -4.46
C ILE A 50 9.99 8.92 -5.39
N PHE A 51 10.92 8.12 -4.91
CA PHE A 51 11.35 6.87 -5.52
C PHE A 51 10.71 5.66 -4.82
N GLN A 52 10.95 4.47 -5.36
CA GLN A 52 10.40 3.23 -4.78
C GLN A 52 10.80 3.00 -3.31
N ARG A 53 12.02 3.39 -2.94
CA ARG A 53 12.59 3.13 -1.60
C ARG A 53 12.94 4.37 -0.80
N ASN A 54 13.02 5.52 -1.44
CA ASN A 54 13.50 6.75 -0.81
C ASN A 54 12.60 7.94 -1.18
N ILE A 55 12.54 8.90 -0.28
CA ILE A 55 12.05 10.25 -0.56
C ILE A 55 13.24 11.19 -0.44
N THR A 56 13.42 12.04 -1.44
CA THR A 56 14.30 13.21 -1.39
C THR A 56 13.42 14.44 -1.29
N MET A 57 13.71 15.32 -0.35
CA MET A 57 12.97 16.55 -0.16
C MET A 57 13.95 17.71 0.04
N SER A 58 13.70 18.81 -0.69
CA SER A 58 14.40 20.08 -0.53
C SER A 58 13.43 21.11 0.02
N LEU A 59 13.76 21.69 1.17
CA LEU A 59 13.08 22.86 1.73
C LEU A 59 13.86 24.10 1.38
N ILE A 60 13.17 25.14 0.92
CA ILE A 60 13.74 26.43 0.54
C ILE A 60 12.94 27.51 1.29
N CYS A 61 13.62 28.39 2.01
CA CYS A 61 12.96 29.52 2.67
C CYS A 61 12.45 30.50 1.60
N LYS A 62 11.20 30.99 1.74
CA LYS A 62 10.61 31.91 0.76
C LYS A 62 11.22 33.32 0.81
N ASP A 63 11.68 33.71 1.98
CA ASP A 63 12.27 35.04 2.21
C ASP A 63 13.79 35.07 1.94
N ASP A 64 14.45 33.91 1.97
CA ASP A 64 15.90 33.77 1.72
C ASP A 64 16.17 32.41 1.02
N GLU A 65 16.30 32.45 -0.30
CA GLU A 65 16.57 31.25 -1.11
C GLU A 65 17.94 30.60 -0.84
N THR A 66 18.86 31.34 -0.18
CA THR A 66 20.16 30.77 0.24
C THR A 66 19.98 29.78 1.38
N LEU A 67 18.92 29.96 2.20
CA LEU A 67 18.56 29.08 3.29
C LEU A 67 17.75 27.89 2.73
N ARG A 68 18.45 26.84 2.36
CA ARG A 68 17.87 25.60 1.82
C ARG A 68 18.45 24.37 2.48
N ARG A 69 17.63 23.34 2.61
CA ARG A 69 18.03 22.03 3.14
C ARG A 69 17.46 20.90 2.31
N THR A 70 18.34 20.07 1.77
CA THR A 70 17.97 18.83 1.09
C THR A 70 18.23 17.64 2.01
N SER A 71 17.26 16.80 2.16
CA SER A 71 17.32 15.63 3.02
C SER A 71 16.70 14.41 2.34
N VAL A 72 17.23 13.22 2.65
CA VAL A 72 16.79 11.95 2.08
C VAL A 72 16.38 11.01 3.21
N ARG A 73 15.26 10.33 3.05
CA ARG A 73 14.82 9.31 4.00
C ARG A 73 14.28 8.08 3.28
N LYS A 74 14.57 6.90 3.82
CA LYS A 74 14.07 5.63 3.34
C LYS A 74 12.58 5.49 3.61
N LEU A 75 11.82 5.01 2.62
CA LEU A 75 10.39 4.73 2.79
C LEU A 75 10.15 3.59 3.78
N LYS A 76 9.13 3.75 4.61
CA LYS A 76 8.62 2.67 5.46
C LYS A 76 7.95 1.60 4.58
N PRO A 77 7.98 0.32 4.99
CA PRO A 77 7.23 -0.73 4.29
C PRO A 77 5.75 -0.36 4.15
N LEU A 78 5.19 -0.67 2.99
CA LEU A 78 3.78 -0.40 2.71
C LEU A 78 2.89 -1.21 3.67
N ALA A 79 2.02 -0.52 4.38
CA ALA A 79 1.01 -1.10 5.23
C ALA A 79 -0.24 -0.24 5.16
N PHE A 80 -1.14 -0.62 4.26
CA PHE A 80 -2.32 0.14 3.89
C PHE A 80 -3.17 0.52 5.11
N ASN A 81 -3.44 1.82 5.28
CA ASN A 81 -4.25 2.34 6.39
C ASN A 81 -4.97 3.62 5.98
N LEU A 82 -6.22 3.47 5.52
CA LEU A 82 -7.05 4.59 5.06
C LEU A 82 -7.34 5.61 6.16
N ASN A 83 -7.58 5.14 7.38
CA ASN A 83 -7.84 6.02 8.52
C ASN A 83 -6.63 6.92 8.82
N LEU A 84 -5.43 6.35 8.82
CA LEU A 84 -4.20 7.13 9.01
C LEU A 84 -3.99 8.13 7.87
N ILE A 85 -4.29 7.75 6.61
CA ILE A 85 -4.22 8.68 5.47
C ILE A 85 -5.17 9.86 5.66
N GLN A 86 -6.39 9.61 6.14
CA GLN A 86 -7.37 10.66 6.41
C GLN A 86 -6.88 11.57 7.53
N GLN A 87 -6.54 11.02 8.69
CA GLN A 87 -6.07 11.77 9.85
C GLN A 87 -4.83 12.63 9.53
N LEU A 88 -3.85 12.09 8.82
CA LEU A 88 -2.68 12.84 8.40
C LEU A 88 -3.03 13.91 7.36
N SER A 89 -4.00 13.67 6.48
CA SER A 89 -4.45 14.70 5.54
C SER A 89 -5.14 15.86 6.25
N GLU A 90 -5.95 15.58 7.27
CA GLU A 90 -6.57 16.60 8.14
C GLU A 90 -5.50 17.36 8.92
N LEU A 91 -4.51 16.67 9.51
CA LEU A 91 -3.40 17.28 10.21
C LEU A 91 -2.66 18.33 9.35
N SER A 92 -2.57 18.12 8.03
CA SER A 92 -1.86 19.05 7.14
C SER A 92 -2.52 20.45 7.04
N TRP A 93 -3.78 20.60 7.47
CA TRP A 93 -4.48 21.87 7.52
C TRP A 93 -4.26 22.63 8.84
N LEU A 94 -3.90 21.90 9.90
CA LEU A 94 -3.76 22.48 11.24
C LEU A 94 -2.84 23.72 11.30
N PRO A 95 -1.66 23.74 10.67
CA PRO A 95 -0.80 24.93 10.71
C PRO A 95 -1.31 26.09 9.84
N VAL A 96 -2.21 25.83 8.89
CA VAL A 96 -2.86 26.86 8.07
C VAL A 96 -3.97 27.54 8.86
N ASP A 97 -4.76 26.74 9.59
CA ASP A 97 -5.96 27.23 10.27
C ASP A 97 -5.65 27.83 11.65
N ASN A 98 -4.65 27.33 12.36
CA ASN A 98 -4.44 27.64 13.79
C ASN A 98 -3.04 28.16 14.17
N ASN A 99 -2.14 28.43 13.23
CA ASN A 99 -0.78 28.93 13.49
C ASN A 99 0.00 28.14 14.58
N VAL A 100 -0.12 26.82 14.59
CA VAL A 100 0.52 25.92 15.56
C VAL A 100 2.04 25.85 15.37
N SER A 101 2.77 25.61 16.44
CA SER A 101 4.21 25.38 16.40
C SER A 101 4.57 24.00 15.80
N ILE A 102 5.82 23.85 15.32
CA ILE A 102 6.32 22.55 14.81
C ILE A 102 6.23 21.47 15.89
N ALA A 103 6.48 21.81 17.16
CA ALA A 103 6.40 20.87 18.28
C ALA A 103 4.98 20.34 18.52
N GLU A 104 3.98 21.21 18.44
CA GLU A 104 2.56 20.81 18.53
C GLU A 104 2.14 19.92 17.35
N MET A 105 2.62 20.25 16.14
CA MET A 105 2.41 19.40 14.96
C MET A 105 3.02 17.99 15.14
N GLU A 106 4.24 17.91 15.68
CA GLU A 106 4.86 16.62 15.98
C GLU A 106 4.08 15.83 17.03
N GLN A 107 3.60 16.49 18.08
CA GLN A 107 2.82 15.84 19.12
C GLN A 107 1.51 15.26 18.56
N ALA A 108 0.78 16.07 17.77
CA ALA A 108 -0.43 15.62 17.09
C ALA A 108 -0.16 14.44 16.14
N PHE A 109 0.88 14.54 15.32
CA PHE A 109 1.32 13.47 14.42
C PHE A 109 1.64 12.17 15.17
N ARG A 110 2.43 12.24 16.25
CA ARG A 110 2.81 11.06 17.05
C ARG A 110 1.59 10.38 17.70
N SER A 111 0.58 11.15 18.12
CA SER A 111 -0.65 10.60 18.67
C SER A 111 -1.42 9.78 17.63
N MET A 112 -1.52 10.27 16.39
CA MET A 112 -2.21 9.60 15.28
C MET A 112 -1.50 8.33 14.82
N VAL A 113 -0.16 8.35 14.75
CA VAL A 113 0.64 7.20 14.30
C VAL A 113 0.60 6.03 15.30
N ARG A 114 0.31 6.28 16.57
CA ARG A 114 0.17 5.23 17.61
C ARG A 114 -1.11 4.42 17.51
N THR A 115 -2.03 4.76 16.62
CA THR A 115 -3.32 4.06 16.47
C THR A 115 -3.11 2.59 16.14
N LYS A 116 -3.77 1.69 16.88
CA LYS A 116 -3.62 0.23 16.74
C LYS A 116 -4.08 -0.23 15.37
N ARG A 117 -3.30 -1.08 14.73
CA ARG A 117 -3.70 -1.83 13.52
C ARG A 117 -4.64 -2.98 13.91
N PHE A 118 -5.43 -3.42 12.96
CA PHE A 118 -6.21 -4.64 13.11
C PHE A 118 -5.31 -5.85 13.45
N SER A 119 -5.91 -6.80 14.16
CA SER A 119 -5.25 -8.07 14.44
C SER A 119 -5.06 -8.85 13.12
N ARG A 120 -4.06 -9.72 13.08
CA ARG A 120 -3.81 -10.59 11.91
C ARG A 120 -5.00 -11.44 11.50
N TRP A 121 -5.76 -11.89 12.48
CA TRP A 121 -6.95 -12.70 12.26
C TRP A 121 -8.09 -11.86 11.69
N THR A 122 -8.22 -10.62 12.16
CA THR A 122 -9.19 -9.67 11.62
C THR A 122 -8.85 -9.32 10.17
N ASP A 123 -7.58 -9.05 9.86
CA ASP A 123 -7.12 -8.81 8.48
C ASP A 123 -7.41 -10.02 7.58
N LEU A 124 -7.11 -11.24 8.06
CA LEU A 124 -7.39 -12.48 7.33
C LEU A 124 -8.87 -12.62 6.99
N LEU A 125 -9.75 -12.44 7.97
CA LEU A 125 -11.19 -12.55 7.77
C LEU A 125 -11.71 -11.47 6.82
N LEU A 126 -11.33 -10.21 7.03
CA LEU A 126 -11.80 -9.09 6.21
C LEU A 126 -11.36 -9.23 4.75
N VAL A 127 -10.09 -9.63 4.51
CA VAL A 127 -9.58 -9.87 3.15
C VAL A 127 -10.30 -11.03 2.49
N SER A 128 -10.54 -12.12 3.22
CA SER A 128 -11.22 -13.30 2.66
C SER A 128 -12.69 -13.03 2.34
N VAL A 129 -13.41 -12.32 3.23
CA VAL A 129 -14.79 -11.89 2.97
C VAL A 129 -14.85 -10.91 1.80
N GLY A 130 -13.94 -9.92 1.79
CA GLY A 130 -13.87 -8.93 0.71
C GLY A 130 -13.61 -9.56 -0.65
N ASN A 131 -12.68 -10.53 -0.73
CA ASN A 131 -12.36 -11.22 -1.97
C ASN A 131 -13.52 -12.14 -2.44
N ALA A 132 -14.21 -12.82 -1.52
CA ALA A 132 -15.41 -13.61 -1.81
C ALA A 132 -16.54 -12.71 -2.33
N ALA A 133 -16.77 -11.55 -1.70
CA ALA A 133 -17.74 -10.58 -2.19
C ALA A 133 -17.37 -10.02 -3.56
N PHE A 134 -16.07 -9.82 -3.83
CA PHE A 134 -15.56 -9.39 -5.12
C PHE A 134 -15.81 -10.43 -6.22
N CYS A 135 -15.74 -11.73 -5.90
CA CYS A 135 -16.11 -12.82 -6.82
C CYS A 135 -17.55 -12.66 -7.35
N ARG A 136 -18.47 -12.14 -6.52
CA ARG A 136 -19.86 -11.89 -6.93
C ARG A 136 -19.96 -10.82 -8.02
N LEU A 137 -19.08 -9.84 -8.06
CA LEU A 137 -19.05 -8.82 -9.11
C LEU A 137 -18.73 -9.40 -10.49
N PHE A 138 -18.06 -10.55 -10.54
CA PHE A 138 -17.79 -11.32 -11.76
C PHE A 138 -18.85 -12.39 -12.03
N ASN A 139 -20.03 -12.28 -11.43
CA ASN A 139 -21.13 -13.25 -11.56
C ASN A 139 -20.80 -14.65 -11.00
N GLY A 140 -19.87 -14.74 -10.03
CA GLY A 140 -19.65 -15.99 -9.29
C GLY A 140 -20.89 -16.42 -8.51
N ASP A 141 -21.20 -17.71 -8.50
CA ASP A 141 -22.28 -18.28 -7.70
C ASP A 141 -21.88 -18.39 -6.21
N LEU A 142 -22.81 -18.84 -5.37
CA LEU A 142 -22.55 -18.97 -3.93
C LEU A 142 -21.41 -19.95 -3.63
N TRP A 143 -21.32 -21.05 -4.39
CA TRP A 143 -20.27 -22.04 -4.23
C TRP A 143 -18.90 -21.49 -4.64
N ALA A 144 -18.85 -20.70 -5.72
CA ALA A 144 -17.64 -19.96 -6.12
C ALA A 144 -17.19 -18.98 -5.04
N MET A 145 -18.13 -18.23 -4.42
CA MET A 145 -17.83 -17.31 -3.32
C MET A 145 -17.23 -18.05 -2.11
N LEU A 146 -17.81 -19.19 -1.70
CA LEU A 146 -17.30 -20.00 -0.59
C LEU A 146 -15.90 -20.56 -0.90
N THR A 147 -15.72 -21.03 -2.13
CA THR A 147 -14.40 -21.50 -2.61
C THR A 147 -13.36 -20.39 -2.57
N VAL A 148 -13.69 -19.19 -3.08
CA VAL A 148 -12.80 -18.03 -3.05
C VAL A 148 -12.48 -17.62 -1.62
N PHE A 149 -13.46 -17.65 -0.73
CA PHE A 149 -13.23 -17.37 0.70
C PHE A 149 -12.19 -18.32 1.29
N ALA A 150 -12.38 -19.64 1.14
CA ALA A 150 -11.46 -20.64 1.66
C ALA A 150 -10.07 -20.55 1.02
N ALA A 151 -10.02 -20.40 -0.30
CA ALA A 151 -8.78 -20.27 -1.06
C ALA A 151 -8.00 -19.00 -0.64
N THR A 152 -8.70 -17.88 -0.46
CA THR A 152 -8.09 -16.62 0.02
C THR A 152 -7.57 -16.77 1.44
N MET A 153 -8.30 -17.44 2.32
CA MET A 153 -7.80 -17.71 3.68
C MET A 153 -6.46 -18.45 3.64
N LEU A 154 -6.36 -19.52 2.88
CA LEU A 154 -5.13 -20.30 2.77
C LEU A 154 -3.98 -19.51 2.13
N GLY A 155 -4.24 -18.83 1.01
CA GLY A 155 -3.25 -18.01 0.32
C GLY A 155 -2.77 -16.82 1.15
N PHE A 156 -3.68 -16.16 1.90
CA PHE A 156 -3.32 -15.04 2.77
C PHE A 156 -2.57 -15.50 4.02
N LEU A 157 -2.91 -16.66 4.60
CA LEU A 157 -2.12 -17.28 5.66
C LEU A 157 -0.70 -17.60 5.19
N ALA A 158 -0.55 -18.20 4.00
CA ALA A 158 0.75 -18.45 3.41
C ALA A 158 1.55 -17.14 3.25
N LYS A 159 0.91 -16.09 2.71
CA LYS A 159 1.50 -14.75 2.60
C LYS A 159 1.97 -14.21 3.95
N GLN A 160 1.14 -14.29 4.98
CA GLN A 160 1.50 -13.81 6.33
C GLN A 160 2.69 -14.57 6.91
N GLN A 161 2.74 -15.90 6.77
CA GLN A 161 3.81 -16.74 7.28
C GLN A 161 5.14 -16.50 6.53
N LEU A 162 5.11 -16.53 5.20
CA LEU A 162 6.29 -16.30 4.38
C LEU A 162 6.88 -14.89 4.58
N THR A 163 6.01 -13.87 4.73
CA THR A 163 6.44 -12.50 5.04
C THR A 163 7.13 -12.43 6.41
N ARG A 164 6.66 -13.18 7.41
CA ARG A 164 7.30 -13.28 8.74
C ARG A 164 8.67 -13.92 8.68
N LEU A 165 8.80 -14.94 7.85
CA LEU A 165 10.08 -15.62 7.61
C LEU A 165 11.05 -14.77 6.75
N LYS A 166 10.66 -13.54 6.40
CA LYS A 166 11.46 -12.57 5.62
C LYS A 166 11.90 -13.09 4.25
N TYR A 167 11.10 -13.95 3.63
CA TYR A 167 11.33 -14.36 2.24
C TYR A 167 11.26 -13.16 1.28
N ASN A 168 11.85 -13.34 0.08
CA ASN A 168 11.77 -12.32 -0.97
C ASN A 168 10.30 -11.98 -1.27
N PRO A 169 9.91 -10.67 -1.29
CA PRO A 169 8.52 -10.25 -1.50
C PRO A 169 7.87 -10.79 -2.77
N LEU A 170 8.61 -10.91 -3.88
CA LEU A 170 8.09 -11.47 -5.13
C LEU A 170 7.85 -12.97 -5.02
N GLY A 171 8.76 -13.71 -4.35
CA GLY A 171 8.58 -15.13 -4.06
C GLY A 171 7.36 -15.40 -3.15
N VAL A 172 7.13 -14.51 -2.16
CA VAL A 172 5.93 -14.57 -1.32
C VAL A 172 4.66 -14.47 -2.15
N ILE A 173 4.62 -13.58 -3.16
CA ILE A 173 3.46 -13.42 -4.03
C ILE A 173 3.23 -14.66 -4.87
N ILE A 174 4.28 -15.22 -5.51
CA ILE A 174 4.17 -16.45 -6.32
C ILE A 174 3.61 -17.59 -5.49
N LEU A 175 4.21 -17.87 -4.32
CA LEU A 175 3.80 -18.97 -3.46
C LEU A 175 2.39 -18.78 -2.89
N SER A 176 2.02 -17.54 -2.56
CA SER A 176 0.68 -17.22 -2.08
C SER A 176 -0.38 -17.36 -3.18
N ALA A 177 -0.06 -16.95 -4.41
CA ALA A 177 -0.93 -17.12 -5.57
C ALA A 177 -1.11 -18.60 -5.89
N PHE A 178 -0.02 -19.37 -5.91
CA PHE A 178 -0.05 -20.82 -6.11
C PHE A 178 -0.90 -21.53 -5.05
N THR A 179 -0.73 -21.20 -3.76
CA THR A 179 -1.50 -21.81 -2.68
C THR A 179 -3.00 -21.50 -2.81
N ALA A 180 -3.36 -20.24 -3.09
CA ALA A 180 -4.76 -19.84 -3.26
C ALA A 180 -5.38 -20.49 -4.49
N SER A 181 -4.71 -20.46 -5.63
CA SER A 181 -5.22 -21.04 -6.87
C SER A 181 -5.30 -22.58 -6.80
N MET A 182 -4.37 -23.25 -6.12
CA MET A 182 -4.43 -24.71 -5.90
C MET A 182 -5.66 -25.10 -5.07
N ALA A 183 -5.94 -24.34 -4.00
CA ALA A 183 -7.15 -24.56 -3.21
C ALA A 183 -8.45 -24.32 -4.03
N ALA A 184 -8.46 -23.27 -4.85
CA ALA A 184 -9.61 -22.99 -5.73
C ALA A 184 -9.75 -24.00 -6.88
N ALA A 185 -8.65 -24.59 -7.35
CA ALA A 185 -8.67 -25.60 -8.41
C ALA A 185 -9.43 -26.86 -8.00
N CYS A 186 -9.54 -27.15 -6.71
CA CYS A 186 -10.40 -28.23 -6.22
C CYS A 186 -11.87 -28.05 -6.66
N ALA A 187 -12.37 -26.82 -6.71
CA ALA A 187 -13.72 -26.56 -7.19
C ALA A 187 -13.89 -26.87 -8.69
N VAL A 188 -12.84 -26.65 -9.48
CA VAL A 188 -12.82 -27.00 -10.91
C VAL A 188 -12.78 -28.50 -11.09
N LEU A 189 -11.91 -29.21 -10.34
CA LEU A 189 -11.75 -30.65 -10.41
C LEU A 189 -13.02 -31.41 -10.00
N PHE A 190 -13.67 -30.95 -8.94
CA PHE A 190 -14.90 -31.57 -8.41
C PHE A 190 -16.17 -30.93 -8.94
N GLN A 191 -16.08 -30.00 -9.90
CA GLN A 191 -17.21 -29.29 -10.52
C GLN A 191 -18.19 -28.72 -9.48
N ILE A 192 -17.63 -28.05 -8.45
CA ILE A 192 -18.40 -27.47 -7.35
C ILE A 192 -19.05 -26.17 -7.82
N GLY A 193 -20.38 -26.15 -7.89
CA GLY A 193 -21.16 -24.98 -8.32
C GLY A 193 -21.25 -24.85 -9.85
N SER A 194 -21.83 -23.74 -10.30
CA SER A 194 -22.05 -23.47 -11.73
C SER A 194 -20.91 -22.64 -12.36
N THR A 195 -20.06 -22.02 -11.55
CA THR A 195 -19.00 -21.08 -12.01
C THR A 195 -17.63 -21.35 -11.38
N PRO A 196 -17.10 -22.60 -11.40
CA PRO A 196 -15.84 -22.93 -10.75
C PRO A 196 -14.62 -22.22 -11.37
N GLN A 197 -14.67 -21.90 -12.68
CA GLN A 197 -13.61 -21.13 -13.35
C GLN A 197 -13.50 -19.70 -12.81
N ILE A 198 -14.65 -19.07 -12.48
CA ILE A 198 -14.67 -17.75 -11.85
C ILE A 198 -14.03 -17.83 -10.46
N ALA A 199 -14.29 -18.88 -9.69
CA ALA A 199 -13.66 -19.09 -8.40
C ALA A 199 -12.13 -19.20 -8.52
N LEU A 200 -11.62 -19.95 -9.49
CA LEU A 200 -10.19 -20.08 -9.74
C LEU A 200 -9.55 -18.73 -10.08
N ALA A 201 -10.12 -17.99 -11.03
CA ALA A 201 -9.63 -16.68 -11.43
C ALA A 201 -9.67 -15.64 -10.27
N ALA A 202 -10.79 -15.63 -9.51
CA ALA A 202 -10.97 -14.69 -8.41
C ALA A 202 -10.07 -15.01 -7.19
N SER A 203 -9.62 -16.24 -7.03
CA SER A 203 -8.86 -16.70 -5.86
C SER A 203 -7.57 -15.90 -5.60
N VAL A 204 -6.96 -15.32 -6.62
CA VAL A 204 -5.69 -14.58 -6.54
C VAL A 204 -5.85 -13.05 -6.50
N LEU A 205 -7.08 -12.53 -6.62
CA LEU A 205 -7.32 -11.07 -6.72
C LEU A 205 -6.87 -10.28 -5.48
N PHE A 206 -6.86 -10.90 -4.30
CA PHE A 206 -6.36 -10.25 -3.07
C PHE A 206 -4.86 -9.90 -3.12
N LEU A 207 -4.12 -10.42 -4.09
CA LEU A 207 -2.70 -10.11 -4.32
C LEU A 207 -2.48 -8.94 -5.28
N VAL A 208 -3.51 -8.54 -6.03
CA VAL A 208 -3.39 -7.48 -7.03
C VAL A 208 -3.01 -6.15 -6.38
N PRO A 209 -1.91 -5.50 -6.84
CA PRO A 209 -1.38 -4.29 -6.23
C PRO A 209 -2.11 -3.02 -6.69
N GLY A 210 -3.44 -2.91 -6.46
CA GLY A 210 -4.29 -1.85 -6.99
C GLY A 210 -3.81 -0.44 -6.66
N VAL A 211 -3.41 -0.17 -5.41
CA VAL A 211 -2.89 1.15 -5.00
C VAL A 211 -1.59 1.50 -5.72
N GLN A 212 -0.71 0.52 -5.91
CA GLN A 212 0.56 0.73 -6.60
C GLN A 212 0.32 0.98 -8.09
N MET A 213 -0.65 0.31 -8.70
CA MET A 213 -1.05 0.52 -10.08
C MET A 213 -1.58 1.93 -10.30
N ILE A 214 -2.50 2.40 -9.45
CA ILE A 214 -3.04 3.76 -9.52
C ILE A 214 -1.92 4.80 -9.37
N ASN A 215 -0.99 4.59 -8.43
CA ASN A 215 0.15 5.48 -8.22
C ASN A 215 1.18 5.43 -9.37
N GLY A 216 1.25 4.32 -10.11
CA GLY A 216 2.17 4.13 -11.24
C GLY A 216 1.80 4.90 -12.51
N HIS A 217 0.54 5.33 -12.64
CA HIS A 217 0.08 6.09 -13.82
C HIS A 217 0.56 7.54 -13.86
N ILE A 218 1.14 8.05 -12.78
CA ILE A 218 1.66 9.41 -12.68
C ILE A 218 3.18 9.36 -12.82
N LEU A 219 3.77 10.29 -13.57
CA LEU A 219 5.22 10.37 -13.88
C LEU A 219 6.14 10.19 -12.64
N MET A 220 5.69 10.60 -11.45
CA MET A 220 6.40 10.38 -10.17
C MET A 220 6.32 8.94 -9.64
N GLY A 221 5.53 8.07 -10.27
CA GLY A 221 5.26 6.70 -9.83
C GLY A 221 5.83 5.60 -10.73
N ILE A 222 6.64 5.92 -11.76
CA ILE A 222 7.15 4.94 -12.75
C ILE A 222 7.77 3.72 -12.08
N SER A 223 8.61 3.91 -11.06
CA SER A 223 9.24 2.81 -10.34
C SER A 223 8.24 1.92 -9.59
N ARG A 224 7.12 2.50 -9.11
CA ARG A 224 6.02 1.77 -8.48
C ARG A 224 5.16 1.06 -9.51
N GLY A 225 4.96 1.67 -10.69
CA GLY A 225 4.28 1.04 -11.82
C GLY A 225 5.01 -0.21 -12.29
N ILE A 226 6.32 -0.14 -12.49
CA ILE A 226 7.16 -1.29 -12.86
C ILE A 226 7.06 -2.39 -11.80
N HIS A 227 7.14 -2.05 -10.52
CA HIS A 227 6.98 -3.03 -9.45
C HIS A 227 5.60 -3.69 -9.46
N SER A 228 4.54 -2.95 -9.76
CA SER A 228 3.18 -3.50 -9.90
C SER A 228 3.08 -4.50 -11.04
N ILE A 229 3.69 -4.21 -12.19
CA ILE A 229 3.77 -5.14 -13.34
C ILE A 229 4.49 -6.44 -12.93
N MET A 230 5.62 -6.31 -12.22
CA MET A 230 6.34 -7.49 -11.72
C MET A 230 5.48 -8.31 -10.74
N MET A 231 4.71 -7.68 -9.87
CA MET A 231 3.79 -8.38 -8.96
C MET A 231 2.69 -9.12 -9.71
N ILE A 232 2.10 -8.50 -10.74
CA ILE A 232 1.08 -9.14 -11.59
C ILE A 232 1.68 -10.35 -12.32
N ALA A 233 2.89 -10.21 -12.88
CA ALA A 233 3.60 -11.33 -13.49
C ALA A 233 3.83 -12.48 -12.50
N CYS A 234 4.20 -12.19 -11.26
CA CYS A 234 4.36 -13.20 -10.21
C CYS A 234 3.03 -13.90 -9.86
N ILE A 235 1.92 -13.16 -9.81
CA ILE A 235 0.57 -13.74 -9.62
C ILE A 235 0.24 -14.68 -10.78
N ALA A 236 0.48 -14.24 -12.01
CA ALA A 236 0.24 -15.04 -13.21
C ALA A 236 1.07 -16.33 -13.23
N ILE A 237 2.34 -16.28 -12.84
CA ILE A 237 3.20 -17.48 -12.71
C ILE A 237 2.62 -18.46 -11.72
N GLY A 238 2.20 -18.01 -10.52
CA GLY A 238 1.61 -18.88 -9.51
C GLY A 238 0.30 -19.53 -9.98
N LEU A 239 -0.57 -18.77 -10.64
CA LEU A 239 -1.82 -19.28 -11.21
C LEU A 239 -1.56 -20.27 -12.38
N SER A 240 -0.64 -19.93 -13.29
CA SER A 240 -0.28 -20.81 -14.42
C SER A 240 0.33 -22.12 -13.97
N ALA A 241 1.17 -22.13 -12.93
CA ALA A 241 1.72 -23.34 -12.35
C ALA A 241 0.60 -24.26 -11.82
N THR A 242 -0.44 -23.72 -11.20
CA THR A 242 -1.61 -24.48 -10.77
C THR A 242 -2.36 -25.07 -11.97
N MET A 243 -2.62 -24.28 -13.00
CA MET A 243 -3.32 -24.74 -14.21
C MET A 243 -2.57 -25.88 -14.91
N LEU A 244 -1.25 -25.82 -14.97
CA LEU A 244 -0.41 -26.90 -15.53
C LEU A 244 -0.51 -28.20 -14.70
N ILE A 245 -0.46 -28.09 -13.37
CA ILE A 245 -0.53 -29.26 -12.48
C ILE A 245 -1.92 -29.92 -12.54
N VAL A 246 -2.96 -29.11 -12.55
CA VAL A 246 -4.35 -29.59 -12.53
C VAL A 246 -4.85 -30.04 -13.91
N GLY A 247 -4.10 -29.70 -14.98
CA GLY A 247 -4.49 -30.06 -16.36
C GLY A 247 -5.69 -29.27 -16.89
N VAL A 248 -6.00 -28.13 -16.29
CA VAL A 248 -7.08 -27.24 -16.75
C VAL A 248 -6.58 -26.47 -17.97
N ASN A 249 -6.55 -27.14 -19.12
CA ASN A 249 -6.05 -26.58 -20.38
C ASN A 249 -7.13 -25.89 -21.23
N SER A 250 -8.32 -25.68 -20.68
CA SER A 250 -9.44 -25.07 -21.42
C SER A 250 -10.16 -24.03 -20.57
N LEU A 251 -9.68 -22.84 -20.63
CA LEU A 251 -10.45 -21.62 -20.34
C LEU A 251 -10.50 -20.76 -21.59
#